data_2c380d41adf9aa35c558977d597f7ce4
#
_entry.id   2c380d41adf9aa35c558977d597f7ce4
#
_cell.length_a   1.000
_cell.length_b   1.000
_cell.length_c   1.000
_cell.angle_alpha   90.00
_cell.angle_beta   90.00
_cell.angle_gamma   90.00
#
_symmetry.space_group_name_H-M   'P 1'
#
loop_
_entity.id
_entity.type
_entity.pdbx_description
1 polymer ?
#
loop_
_entity_poly.entity_id
_entity_poly.type
_entity_poly.pdbx_seq_one_letter_code
_entity_poly.pdbx_strand_id
1 'polypeptide(L)'
;MKVFIGLFLSLASLSSSLARTPALILTQLIKKNFVEQARNLSVVDPKLFLNRTSYSGFFTVDEKLNSNLFFWYFPAENYKPDTPWILWLQGGPGSTSLAGLFDEIGPFEYSNNELKLRKSSWGRDHSLLFIDNPIGAGFSFTDSPDGFIQDMATCSSHLYSALRQFRLVFPEVSKAPLYIAGESYAGRYLPALGVKILEQDRAIGILDVNLQGIIMGNPVLSRDSIADYSSIYYQWGLVDSQGVQAVKPLQDAYNKAILDEDTESATELRERLLNRLDEMSMQQQTFNILVDEINHLDDFVSYIRKPEVSEALHVGSIEFTFHNGTAHKKLTPDFLSEVRSKVEMLLNHYRILIYCGQMDLTAPCVPNAKARRKHWHWNKRAQFLSAARTPWMHDNRVAGYVKSGGSLTEVLVRGAGHLVPMDKPAETLVLISYFIKGQDLPQPPNYHVMVQDTAAYIDDDTEGISKTILQVPGDPHSGTQAVMVVSIVLNVLLLLAIVCGVVYGLRWKRRTDAYLYNNVDETSITSTMF
;
A
#
# COMPACT_ATOMS: atom_id res chain seq x y z
N MET A 1 -18.80 -61.55 62.34
CA MET A 1 -17.77 -61.18 61.37
C MET A 1 -18.47 -60.82 60.03
N LYS A 2 -18.80 -59.57 59.83
CA LYS A 2 -19.52 -59.10 58.60
C LYS A 2 -18.47 -58.42 57.73
N VAL A 3 -18.28 -58.97 56.50
CA VAL A 3 -17.39 -58.44 55.48
C VAL A 3 -18.21 -57.39 54.65
N PHE A 4 -17.77 -56.13 54.70
CA PHE A 4 -18.30 -55.08 53.84
C PHE A 4 -17.48 -55.09 52.53
N ILE A 5 -18.15 -55.39 51.44
CA ILE A 5 -17.60 -55.20 50.08
C ILE A 5 -18.00 -53.79 49.64
N GLY A 6 -17.04 -52.91 49.60
CA GLY A 6 -17.20 -51.56 49.06
C GLY A 6 -17.04 -51.57 47.51
N LEU A 7 -18.08 -51.25 46.79
CA LEU A 7 -18.10 -51.07 45.35
C LEU A 7 -17.56 -49.68 45.01
N PHE A 8 -16.33 -49.59 44.52
CA PHE A 8 -15.79 -48.37 43.93
C PHE A 8 -16.36 -48.20 42.53
N LEU A 9 -17.33 -47.35 42.38
CA LEU A 9 -17.76 -46.81 41.07
C LEU A 9 -16.76 -45.74 40.66
N SER A 10 -15.82 -46.07 39.76
CA SER A 10 -15.00 -45.11 39.05
C SER A 10 -15.87 -44.40 38.03
N LEU A 11 -16.27 -43.17 38.31
CA LEU A 11 -16.76 -42.24 37.31
C LEU A 11 -15.60 -41.85 36.38
N ALA A 12 -15.43 -42.60 35.30
CA ALA A 12 -14.66 -42.15 34.18
C ALA A 12 -15.43 -40.98 33.55
N SER A 13 -14.98 -39.76 33.81
CA SER A 13 -15.42 -38.58 33.05
C SER A 13 -14.95 -38.78 31.62
N LEU A 14 -15.85 -39.22 30.76
CA LEU A 14 -15.72 -39.06 29.30
C LEU A 14 -15.75 -37.57 29.02
N SER A 15 -14.61 -36.92 28.99
CA SER A 15 -14.44 -35.67 28.26
C SER A 15 -14.58 -36.06 26.79
N SER A 16 -15.80 -35.94 26.25
CA SER A 16 -16.00 -35.91 24.81
C SER A 16 -15.27 -34.68 24.26
N SER A 17 -14.02 -34.86 23.83
CA SER A 17 -13.40 -33.91 22.94
C SER A 17 -14.28 -33.93 21.69
N LEU A 18 -15.16 -32.95 21.54
CA LEU A 18 -15.87 -32.71 20.29
C LEU A 18 -14.78 -32.56 19.23
N ALA A 19 -14.62 -33.61 18.38
CA ALA A 19 -13.71 -33.55 17.27
C ALA A 19 -14.16 -32.37 16.40
N ARG A 20 -13.30 -31.37 16.24
CA ARG A 20 -13.59 -30.22 15.36
C ARG A 20 -13.92 -30.73 13.96
N THR A 21 -14.91 -30.14 13.32
CA THR A 21 -15.25 -30.40 11.93
C THR A 21 -13.98 -30.17 11.07
N PRO A 22 -13.64 -31.06 10.13
CA PRO A 22 -12.49 -30.84 9.24
C PRO A 22 -12.62 -29.54 8.44
N ALA A 23 -11.49 -28.95 8.06
CA ALA A 23 -11.46 -27.77 7.18
C ALA A 23 -12.19 -28.09 5.85
N LEU A 24 -13.00 -27.16 5.36
CA LEU A 24 -13.79 -27.31 4.14
C LEU A 24 -12.93 -27.03 2.89
N ILE A 25 -12.39 -28.06 2.28
CA ILE A 25 -11.59 -27.98 1.04
C ILE A 25 -12.51 -28.17 -0.17
N LEU A 26 -12.89 -27.08 -0.83
CA LEU A 26 -13.86 -27.10 -1.94
C LEU A 26 -13.31 -27.81 -3.19
N THR A 27 -12.00 -27.81 -3.38
CA THR A 27 -11.32 -28.44 -4.53
C THR A 27 -11.77 -29.90 -4.75
N GLN A 28 -11.96 -30.65 -3.68
CA GLN A 28 -12.37 -32.05 -3.76
C GLN A 28 -13.80 -32.20 -4.30
N LEU A 29 -14.69 -31.28 -3.96
CA LEU A 29 -16.07 -31.24 -4.46
C LEU A 29 -16.11 -30.78 -5.92
N ILE A 30 -15.30 -29.78 -6.26
CA ILE A 30 -15.19 -29.26 -7.64
C ILE A 30 -14.71 -30.38 -8.58
N LYS A 31 -13.67 -31.13 -8.21
CA LYS A 31 -13.15 -32.26 -9.00
C LYS A 31 -14.18 -33.36 -9.25
N LYS A 32 -15.09 -33.55 -8.31
CA LYS A 32 -16.21 -34.52 -8.43
C LYS A 32 -17.42 -33.93 -9.14
N ASN A 33 -17.32 -32.71 -9.64
CA ASN A 33 -18.41 -31.93 -10.25
C ASN A 33 -19.60 -31.64 -9.30
N PHE A 34 -19.33 -31.59 -7.98
CA PHE A 34 -20.33 -31.26 -6.94
C PHE A 34 -20.26 -29.77 -6.58
N VAL A 35 -20.31 -28.89 -7.60
CA VAL A 35 -20.08 -27.44 -7.46
C VAL A 35 -21.17 -26.77 -6.62
N GLU A 36 -22.44 -27.13 -6.85
CA GLU A 36 -23.58 -26.63 -6.05
C GLU A 36 -23.45 -27.02 -4.58
N GLN A 37 -23.04 -28.27 -4.32
CA GLN A 37 -22.76 -28.71 -2.95
C GLN A 37 -21.61 -27.95 -2.33
N ALA A 38 -20.54 -27.68 -3.09
CA ALA A 38 -19.41 -26.88 -2.62
C ALA A 38 -19.87 -25.48 -2.19
N ARG A 39 -20.72 -24.83 -2.99
CA ARG A 39 -21.32 -23.54 -2.68
C ARG A 39 -22.16 -23.59 -1.41
N ASN A 40 -23.09 -24.56 -1.32
CA ASN A 40 -24.00 -24.68 -0.18
C ASN A 40 -23.25 -24.93 1.13
N LEU A 41 -22.20 -25.74 1.10
CA LEU A 41 -21.38 -26.01 2.28
C LEU A 41 -20.51 -24.82 2.70
N SER A 42 -20.19 -23.92 1.77
CA SER A 42 -19.35 -22.74 2.07
C SER A 42 -20.12 -21.58 2.70
N VAL A 43 -21.45 -21.68 2.87
CA VAL A 43 -22.26 -20.62 3.50
C VAL A 43 -21.84 -20.43 4.95
N VAL A 44 -21.42 -19.20 5.29
CA VAL A 44 -21.08 -18.81 6.66
C VAL A 44 -22.37 -18.49 7.44
N ASP A 45 -22.47 -18.94 8.70
CA ASP A 45 -23.65 -18.61 9.54
C ASP A 45 -23.79 -17.09 9.69
N PRO A 46 -24.82 -16.48 9.08
CA PRO A 46 -24.96 -15.02 9.08
C PRO A 46 -25.27 -14.45 10.48
N LYS A 47 -25.75 -15.27 11.42
CA LYS A 47 -26.08 -14.80 12.78
C LYS A 47 -24.83 -14.31 13.54
N LEU A 48 -23.67 -14.91 13.27
CA LEU A 48 -22.40 -14.48 13.86
C LEU A 48 -21.84 -13.23 13.20
N PHE A 49 -22.34 -12.85 12.01
CA PHE A 49 -21.80 -11.79 11.18
C PHE A 49 -22.90 -10.78 10.79
N LEU A 50 -23.68 -10.33 11.76
CA LEU A 50 -24.67 -9.26 11.64
C LEU A 50 -25.65 -9.46 10.47
N ASN A 51 -26.03 -10.73 10.22
CA ASN A 51 -26.91 -11.19 9.14
C ASN A 51 -26.37 -10.88 7.71
N ARG A 52 -25.04 -10.71 7.55
CA ARG A 52 -24.41 -10.58 6.23
C ARG A 52 -24.23 -11.95 5.60
N THR A 53 -24.73 -12.11 4.39
CA THR A 53 -24.48 -13.31 3.58
C THR A 53 -23.01 -13.34 3.17
N SER A 54 -22.36 -14.47 3.42
CA SER A 54 -20.97 -14.67 3.00
C SER A 54 -20.65 -16.16 2.85
N TYR A 55 -19.51 -16.46 2.23
CA TYR A 55 -19.06 -17.81 1.91
C TYR A 55 -17.58 -17.93 2.21
N SER A 56 -17.16 -19.01 2.85
CA SER A 56 -15.75 -19.26 3.16
C SER A 56 -15.35 -20.71 2.96
N GLY A 57 -14.07 -20.96 2.87
CA GLY A 57 -13.47 -22.28 2.72
C GLY A 57 -12.09 -22.20 2.11
N PHE A 58 -11.64 -23.31 1.55
CA PHE A 58 -10.29 -23.44 1.02
C PHE A 58 -10.29 -23.93 -0.41
N PHE A 59 -9.31 -23.43 -1.18
CA PHE A 59 -8.94 -24.00 -2.49
C PHE A 59 -7.54 -24.58 -2.42
N THR A 60 -7.38 -25.85 -2.75
CA THR A 60 -6.06 -26.47 -2.93
C THR A 60 -5.39 -25.89 -4.18
N VAL A 61 -4.20 -25.35 -4.02
CA VAL A 61 -3.42 -24.71 -5.09
C VAL A 61 -2.14 -25.49 -5.44
N ASP A 62 -1.68 -26.34 -4.52
CA ASP A 62 -0.67 -27.36 -4.75
C ASP A 62 -1.10 -28.66 -4.04
N GLU A 63 -1.41 -29.69 -4.84
CA GLU A 63 -1.89 -30.97 -4.30
C GLU A 63 -0.76 -31.82 -3.71
N LYS A 64 0.47 -31.69 -4.21
CA LYS A 64 1.62 -32.48 -3.76
C LYS A 64 2.04 -32.08 -2.34
N LEU A 65 1.92 -30.78 -2.05
CA LEU A 65 2.33 -30.19 -0.78
C LEU A 65 1.13 -29.93 0.14
N ASN A 66 -0.09 -30.29 -0.31
CA ASN A 66 -1.35 -29.96 0.34
C ASN A 66 -1.42 -28.48 0.71
N SER A 67 -1.06 -27.60 -0.24
CA SER A 67 -1.13 -26.15 -0.02
C SER A 67 -2.52 -25.63 -0.37
N ASN A 68 -3.13 -24.94 0.58
CA ASN A 68 -4.52 -24.52 0.52
C ASN A 68 -4.62 -23.03 0.84
N LEU A 69 -5.27 -22.25 -0.03
CA LEU A 69 -5.59 -20.84 0.20
C LEU A 69 -7.00 -20.72 0.78
N PHE A 70 -7.10 -20.02 1.90
CA PHE A 70 -8.37 -19.62 2.50
C PHE A 70 -8.97 -18.45 1.74
N PHE A 71 -10.30 -18.49 1.54
CA PHE A 71 -11.03 -17.36 1.00
C PHE A 71 -12.26 -17.03 1.88
N TRP A 72 -12.66 -15.74 1.84
CA TRP A 72 -13.93 -15.27 2.38
C TRP A 72 -14.58 -14.29 1.41
N TYR A 73 -15.76 -14.63 0.93
CA TYR A 73 -16.49 -13.92 -0.12
C TYR A 73 -17.78 -13.31 0.40
N PHE A 74 -18.00 -12.05 0.04
CA PHE A 74 -19.19 -11.27 0.36
C PHE A 74 -19.83 -10.76 -0.94
N PRO A 75 -21.01 -11.24 -1.34
CA PRO A 75 -21.79 -10.59 -2.39
C PRO A 75 -22.09 -9.12 -2.00
N ALA A 76 -22.13 -8.22 -2.99
CA ALA A 76 -22.49 -6.83 -2.77
C ALA A 76 -23.90 -6.71 -2.14
N GLU A 77 -24.09 -5.68 -1.31
CA GLU A 77 -25.42 -5.39 -0.77
C GLU A 77 -26.42 -5.02 -1.87
N ASN A 78 -25.97 -4.18 -2.80
CA ASN A 78 -26.74 -3.74 -3.97
C ASN A 78 -26.42 -4.60 -5.20
N TYR A 79 -26.39 -5.93 -5.03
CA TYR A 79 -25.99 -6.86 -6.09
C TYR A 79 -26.88 -6.76 -7.34
N LYS A 80 -26.22 -6.75 -8.51
CA LYS A 80 -26.80 -6.89 -9.86
C LYS A 80 -25.91 -7.84 -10.69
N PRO A 81 -26.41 -8.42 -11.79
CA PRO A 81 -25.62 -9.37 -12.59
C PRO A 81 -24.28 -8.84 -13.12
N ASP A 82 -24.16 -7.51 -13.28
CA ASP A 82 -22.96 -6.80 -13.75
C ASP A 82 -22.20 -6.11 -12.62
N THR A 83 -22.56 -6.34 -11.35
CA THR A 83 -21.89 -5.75 -10.20
C THR A 83 -20.41 -6.11 -10.21
N PRO A 84 -19.50 -5.13 -10.23
CA PRO A 84 -18.08 -5.39 -10.16
C PRO A 84 -17.71 -6.12 -8.86
N TRP A 85 -16.70 -6.95 -8.92
CA TRP A 85 -16.13 -7.61 -7.75
C TRP A 85 -14.66 -7.29 -7.59
N ILE A 86 -14.22 -7.28 -6.33
CA ILE A 86 -12.88 -6.89 -5.94
C ILE A 86 -12.23 -8.06 -5.21
N LEU A 87 -11.09 -8.53 -5.71
CA LEU A 87 -10.19 -9.36 -4.95
C LEU A 87 -9.27 -8.46 -4.14
N TRP A 88 -9.27 -8.62 -2.81
CA TRP A 88 -8.34 -7.92 -1.92
C TRP A 88 -7.23 -8.82 -1.45
N LEU A 89 -5.99 -8.33 -1.52
CA LEU A 89 -4.78 -8.97 -1.01
C LEU A 89 -4.04 -8.02 -0.07
N GLN A 90 -3.80 -8.47 1.16
CA GLN A 90 -2.99 -7.73 2.12
C GLN A 90 -1.49 -7.86 1.80
N GLY A 91 -0.68 -6.92 2.30
CA GLY A 91 0.77 -6.91 2.14
C GLY A 91 1.53 -7.81 3.13
N GLY A 92 2.52 -7.25 3.76
CA GLY A 92 3.44 -7.90 4.69
C GLY A 92 4.85 -8.02 4.12
N PRO A 93 5.26 -9.08 3.38
CA PRO A 93 4.50 -10.29 2.97
C PRO A 93 4.10 -11.18 4.15
N GLY A 94 3.04 -11.96 3.96
CA GLY A 94 2.60 -12.94 4.96
C GLY A 94 1.54 -12.46 5.94
N SER A 95 0.98 -11.26 5.78
CA SER A 95 -0.17 -10.77 6.55
C SER A 95 -1.48 -11.27 5.96
N THR A 96 -2.47 -11.49 6.84
CA THR A 96 -3.81 -11.94 6.44
C THR A 96 -4.59 -10.86 5.70
N SER A 97 -5.33 -11.24 4.66
CA SER A 97 -6.27 -10.34 3.98
C SER A 97 -7.50 -9.99 4.82
N LEU A 98 -7.70 -10.69 5.94
CA LEU A 98 -8.76 -10.34 6.90
C LEU A 98 -8.48 -9.02 7.64
N ALA A 99 -7.23 -8.52 7.68
CA ALA A 99 -6.95 -7.15 8.10
C ALA A 99 -7.71 -6.15 7.21
N GLY A 100 -7.62 -6.28 5.88
CA GLY A 100 -8.44 -5.47 4.96
C GLY A 100 -9.93 -5.62 5.19
N LEU A 101 -10.40 -6.81 5.57
CA LEU A 101 -11.80 -7.04 5.86
C LEU A 101 -12.28 -6.31 7.12
N PHE A 102 -11.54 -6.42 8.23
CA PHE A 102 -11.98 -5.90 9.53
C PHE A 102 -11.50 -4.49 9.83
N ASP A 103 -10.32 -4.10 9.34
CA ASP A 103 -9.71 -2.83 9.70
C ASP A 103 -9.88 -1.76 8.62
N GLU A 104 -10.17 -2.15 7.34
CA GLU A 104 -10.11 -1.22 6.23
C GLU A 104 -11.37 -1.14 5.36
N ILE A 105 -11.65 -2.16 4.53
CA ILE A 105 -12.58 -2.04 3.39
C ILE A 105 -13.82 -2.94 3.49
N GLY A 106 -13.73 -3.98 4.30
CA GLY A 106 -14.78 -4.98 4.42
C GLY A 106 -16.02 -4.50 5.15
N PRO A 107 -17.05 -5.35 5.25
CA PRO A 107 -18.34 -4.97 5.83
C PRO A 107 -18.31 -4.79 7.35
N PHE A 108 -17.26 -5.25 8.02
CA PHE A 108 -17.19 -5.26 9.47
C PHE A 108 -16.07 -4.38 10.00
N GLU A 109 -16.27 -3.90 11.21
CA GLU A 109 -15.24 -3.38 12.12
C GLU A 109 -15.41 -4.05 13.47
N TYR A 110 -14.29 -4.36 14.14
CA TYR A 110 -14.32 -4.98 15.47
C TYR A 110 -13.49 -4.16 16.43
N SER A 111 -14.13 -3.65 17.46
CA SER A 111 -13.48 -2.85 18.49
C SER A 111 -14.26 -2.98 19.80
N ASN A 112 -13.56 -2.86 20.94
CA ASN A 112 -14.18 -2.96 22.26
C ASN A 112 -14.99 -4.27 22.46
N ASN A 113 -14.52 -5.38 21.91
CA ASN A 113 -15.18 -6.70 21.91
C ASN A 113 -16.57 -6.73 21.22
N GLU A 114 -16.83 -5.78 20.30
CA GLU A 114 -18.08 -5.69 19.58
C GLU A 114 -17.83 -5.65 18.07
N LEU A 115 -18.58 -6.50 17.33
CA LEU A 115 -18.63 -6.48 15.88
C LEU A 115 -19.68 -5.48 15.41
N LYS A 116 -19.31 -4.59 14.47
CA LYS A 116 -20.19 -3.58 13.89
C LYS A 116 -20.14 -3.59 12.37
N LEU A 117 -21.20 -3.09 11.72
CA LEU A 117 -21.17 -2.85 10.29
C LEU A 117 -20.40 -1.56 9.98
N ARG A 118 -19.43 -1.66 9.06
CA ARG A 118 -18.65 -0.52 8.58
C ARG A 118 -19.48 0.33 7.63
N LYS A 119 -19.63 1.62 7.94
CA LYS A 119 -20.40 2.56 7.12
C LYS A 119 -19.78 2.81 5.75
N SER A 120 -18.47 2.82 5.67
CA SER A 120 -17.69 3.08 4.44
C SER A 120 -17.18 1.79 3.80
N SER A 121 -17.89 0.68 3.98
CA SER A 121 -17.54 -0.59 3.32
C SER A 121 -17.61 -0.46 1.81
N TRP A 122 -16.60 -0.99 1.11
CA TRP A 122 -16.65 -1.14 -0.34
C TRP A 122 -17.68 -2.21 -0.77
N GLY A 123 -18.09 -3.08 0.17
CA GLY A 123 -19.05 -4.17 -0.03
C GLY A 123 -20.49 -3.75 -0.27
N ARG A 124 -20.81 -2.44 -0.21
CA ARG A 124 -22.15 -1.96 -0.53
C ARG A 124 -22.47 -2.10 -2.03
N ASP A 125 -21.57 -1.65 -2.88
CA ASP A 125 -21.77 -1.59 -4.34
C ASP A 125 -20.85 -2.53 -5.13
N HIS A 126 -19.97 -3.26 -4.45
CA HIS A 126 -19.04 -4.23 -5.05
C HIS A 126 -19.05 -5.54 -4.24
N SER A 127 -19.00 -6.68 -4.91
CA SER A 127 -18.73 -7.94 -4.21
C SER A 127 -17.26 -7.98 -3.79
N LEU A 128 -16.97 -8.49 -2.59
CA LEU A 128 -15.62 -8.53 -2.04
C LEU A 128 -15.15 -9.97 -1.84
N LEU A 129 -13.98 -10.29 -2.36
CA LEU A 129 -13.29 -11.55 -2.14
C LEU A 129 -11.97 -11.27 -1.43
N PHE A 130 -11.80 -11.81 -0.23
CA PHE A 130 -10.56 -11.79 0.52
C PHE A 130 -9.89 -13.16 0.39
N ILE A 131 -8.63 -13.21 0.00
CA ILE A 131 -7.83 -14.44 -0.03
C ILE A 131 -6.61 -14.24 0.88
N ASP A 132 -6.45 -15.11 1.86
CA ASP A 132 -5.23 -15.14 2.66
C ASP A 132 -4.07 -15.63 1.79
N ASN A 133 -3.19 -14.71 1.42
CA ASN A 133 -2.04 -14.93 0.54
C ASN A 133 -0.78 -14.27 1.12
N PRO A 134 0.34 -14.96 1.10
CA PRO A 134 0.63 -16.31 0.58
C PRO A 134 0.22 -17.45 1.53
N ILE A 135 0.58 -18.69 1.16
CA ILE A 135 0.48 -19.85 2.05
C ILE A 135 1.13 -19.51 3.40
N GLY A 136 0.41 -19.79 4.48
CA GLY A 136 0.79 -19.46 5.86
C GLY A 136 0.19 -18.16 6.38
N ALA A 137 -0.29 -17.25 5.53
CA ALA A 137 -1.03 -16.08 5.97
C ALA A 137 -2.45 -16.46 6.41
N GLY A 138 -2.95 -15.84 7.48
CA GLY A 138 -4.30 -16.06 7.98
C GLY A 138 -4.59 -17.51 8.30
N PHE A 139 -5.57 -18.06 7.62
CA PHE A 139 -5.92 -19.48 7.66
C PHE A 139 -5.30 -20.31 6.54
N SER A 140 -4.61 -19.71 5.57
CA SER A 140 -3.97 -20.45 4.48
C SER A 140 -2.85 -21.33 5.00
N PHE A 141 -2.81 -22.60 4.58
CA PHE A 141 -1.89 -23.57 5.15
C PHE A 141 -1.28 -24.53 4.13
N THR A 142 -0.25 -25.25 4.55
CA THR A 142 0.40 -26.36 3.84
C THR A 142 0.86 -27.40 4.86
N ASP A 143 0.93 -28.67 4.42
CA ASP A 143 1.48 -29.75 5.25
C ASP A 143 3.00 -29.86 5.18
N SER A 144 3.64 -29.12 4.26
CA SER A 144 5.07 -29.17 4.05
C SER A 144 5.74 -27.80 4.17
N PRO A 145 6.93 -27.70 4.79
CA PRO A 145 7.74 -26.48 4.74
C PRO A 145 8.08 -26.00 3.31
N ASP A 146 8.10 -26.90 2.33
CA ASP A 146 8.34 -26.58 0.93
C ASP A 146 7.12 -25.93 0.25
N GLY A 147 5.96 -25.95 0.90
CA GLY A 147 4.75 -25.28 0.42
C GLY A 147 4.75 -23.76 0.64
N PHE A 148 5.67 -23.22 1.46
CA PHE A 148 5.87 -21.78 1.57
C PHE A 148 6.53 -21.24 0.31
N ILE A 149 5.86 -20.33 -0.38
CA ILE A 149 6.33 -19.76 -1.64
C ILE A 149 7.57 -18.86 -1.45
N GLN A 150 8.40 -18.78 -2.48
CA GLN A 150 9.64 -18.00 -2.48
C GLN A 150 9.72 -17.00 -3.65
N ASP A 151 8.75 -17.05 -4.57
CA ASP A 151 8.74 -16.24 -5.79
C ASP A 151 7.33 -15.85 -6.24
N MET A 152 7.25 -14.80 -7.05
CA MET A 152 5.99 -14.28 -7.56
C MET A 152 5.36 -15.12 -8.67
N ALA A 153 6.11 -15.99 -9.34
CA ALA A 153 5.56 -16.88 -10.37
C ALA A 153 4.69 -17.96 -9.72
N THR A 154 5.20 -18.58 -8.66
CA THR A 154 4.45 -19.54 -7.83
C THR A 154 3.25 -18.86 -7.17
N CYS A 155 3.46 -17.68 -6.57
CA CYS A 155 2.39 -16.89 -5.94
C CYS A 155 1.24 -16.63 -6.92
N SER A 156 1.54 -16.09 -8.09
CA SER A 156 0.53 -15.76 -9.11
C SER A 156 -0.17 -17.02 -9.66
N SER A 157 0.53 -18.14 -9.74
CA SER A 157 -0.06 -19.41 -10.15
C SER A 157 -1.04 -19.95 -9.11
N HIS A 158 -0.71 -19.86 -7.82
CA HIS A 158 -1.61 -20.22 -6.72
C HIS A 158 -2.87 -19.35 -6.72
N LEU A 159 -2.72 -18.02 -6.78
CA LEU A 159 -3.84 -17.09 -6.83
C LEU A 159 -4.73 -17.31 -8.06
N TYR A 160 -4.13 -17.53 -9.23
CA TYR A 160 -4.89 -17.79 -10.46
C TYR A 160 -5.66 -19.12 -10.37
N SER A 161 -5.05 -20.16 -9.81
CA SER A 161 -5.72 -21.44 -9.53
C SER A 161 -6.92 -21.26 -8.59
N ALA A 162 -6.75 -20.49 -7.52
CA ALA A 162 -7.84 -20.18 -6.58
C ALA A 162 -8.97 -19.40 -7.27
N LEU A 163 -8.66 -18.38 -8.08
CA LEU A 163 -9.65 -17.60 -8.83
C LEU A 163 -10.45 -18.46 -9.82
N ARG A 164 -9.79 -19.39 -10.52
CA ARG A 164 -10.50 -20.31 -11.41
C ARG A 164 -11.48 -21.21 -10.65
N GLN A 165 -11.05 -21.78 -9.53
CA GLN A 165 -11.90 -22.62 -8.68
C GLN A 165 -13.07 -21.80 -8.09
N PHE A 166 -12.79 -20.58 -7.61
CA PHE A 166 -13.80 -19.65 -7.10
C PHE A 166 -14.90 -19.39 -8.14
N ARG A 167 -14.54 -19.10 -9.38
CA ARG A 167 -15.51 -18.85 -10.46
C ARG A 167 -16.34 -20.08 -10.84
N LEU A 168 -15.84 -21.27 -10.63
CA LEU A 168 -16.65 -22.48 -10.79
C LEU A 168 -17.73 -22.58 -9.72
N VAL A 169 -17.42 -22.23 -8.47
CA VAL A 169 -18.36 -22.24 -7.35
C VAL A 169 -19.33 -21.07 -7.41
N PHE A 170 -18.89 -19.92 -7.90
CA PHE A 170 -19.65 -18.67 -8.00
C PHE A 170 -19.72 -18.19 -9.46
N PRO A 171 -20.48 -18.87 -10.34
CA PRO A 171 -20.48 -18.59 -11.78
C PRO A 171 -21.03 -17.20 -12.13
N GLU A 172 -21.79 -16.56 -11.23
CA GLU A 172 -22.30 -15.19 -11.39
C GLU A 172 -21.21 -14.16 -11.55
N VAL A 173 -20.02 -14.36 -10.94
CA VAL A 173 -18.89 -13.42 -11.08
C VAL A 173 -18.12 -13.61 -12.38
N SER A 174 -18.36 -14.69 -13.13
CA SER A 174 -17.52 -15.04 -14.29
C SER A 174 -17.54 -14.00 -15.40
N LYS A 175 -18.65 -13.29 -15.59
CA LYS A 175 -18.79 -12.21 -16.59
C LYS A 175 -18.68 -10.82 -15.98
N ALA A 176 -18.82 -10.70 -14.66
CA ALA A 176 -18.77 -9.44 -13.95
C ALA A 176 -17.34 -8.85 -13.99
N PRO A 177 -17.20 -7.51 -14.02
CA PRO A 177 -15.88 -6.86 -14.01
C PRO A 177 -15.10 -7.19 -12.74
N LEU A 178 -13.89 -7.74 -12.89
CA LEU A 178 -12.95 -7.94 -11.78
C LEU A 178 -12.01 -6.74 -11.65
N TYR A 179 -11.80 -6.32 -10.41
CA TYR A 179 -10.70 -5.47 -9.99
C TYR A 179 -9.86 -6.21 -8.97
N ILE A 180 -8.55 -6.29 -9.18
CA ILE A 180 -7.64 -6.83 -8.18
C ILE A 180 -7.05 -5.66 -7.39
N ALA A 181 -7.16 -5.73 -6.08
CA ALA A 181 -6.82 -4.65 -5.16
C ALA A 181 -5.95 -5.16 -4.01
N GLY A 182 -5.17 -4.26 -3.42
CA GLY A 182 -4.38 -4.56 -2.23
C GLY A 182 -3.44 -3.42 -1.90
N GLU A 183 -2.65 -3.58 -0.84
CA GLU A 183 -1.73 -2.54 -0.40
C GLU A 183 -0.35 -3.06 -0.01
N SER A 184 0.59 -2.13 0.13
CA SER A 184 1.95 -2.43 0.60
C SER A 184 2.64 -3.46 -0.29
N TYR A 185 3.09 -4.60 0.28
CA TYR A 185 3.72 -5.68 -0.47
C TYR A 185 2.80 -6.32 -1.52
N ALA A 186 1.48 -6.14 -1.45
CA ALA A 186 0.58 -6.56 -2.54
C ALA A 186 0.90 -5.86 -3.88
N GLY A 187 1.62 -4.76 -3.87
CA GLY A 187 2.23 -4.16 -5.07
C GLY A 187 3.11 -5.12 -5.87
N ARG A 188 3.48 -6.29 -5.30
CA ARG A 188 4.17 -7.37 -5.99
C ARG A 188 3.23 -8.48 -6.43
N TYR A 189 2.27 -8.85 -5.58
CA TYR A 189 1.28 -9.88 -5.90
C TYR A 189 0.40 -9.48 -7.07
N LEU A 190 -0.10 -8.25 -7.06
CA LEU A 190 -1.08 -7.76 -8.04
C LEU A 190 -0.53 -7.69 -9.46
N PRO A 191 0.67 -7.14 -9.72
CA PRO A 191 1.26 -7.19 -11.06
C PRO A 191 1.56 -8.60 -11.53
N ALA A 192 2.04 -9.48 -10.64
CA ALA A 192 2.30 -10.87 -11.00
C ALA A 192 1.01 -11.61 -11.39
N LEU A 193 -0.06 -11.44 -10.60
CA LEU A 193 -1.37 -12.01 -10.90
C LEU A 193 -1.98 -11.42 -12.18
N GLY A 194 -1.90 -10.10 -12.36
CA GLY A 194 -2.41 -9.42 -13.56
C GLY A 194 -1.74 -9.91 -14.85
N VAL A 195 -0.42 -10.08 -14.83
CA VAL A 195 0.33 -10.68 -15.96
C VAL A 195 -0.08 -12.13 -16.17
N LYS A 196 -0.21 -12.92 -15.10
CA LYS A 196 -0.65 -14.31 -15.19
C LYS A 196 -2.03 -14.45 -15.83
N ILE A 197 -2.99 -13.59 -15.47
CA ILE A 197 -4.32 -13.55 -16.10
C ILE A 197 -4.18 -13.20 -17.58
N LEU A 198 -3.46 -12.14 -17.92
CA LEU A 198 -3.28 -11.70 -19.31
C LEU A 198 -2.62 -12.76 -20.19
N GLU A 199 -1.63 -13.49 -19.67
CA GLU A 199 -0.96 -14.58 -20.39
C GLU A 199 -1.88 -15.76 -20.61
N GLN A 200 -2.70 -16.12 -19.63
CA GLN A 200 -3.64 -17.24 -19.76
C GLN A 200 -4.78 -16.92 -20.72
N ASP A 201 -5.36 -15.70 -20.66
CA ASP A 201 -6.38 -15.26 -21.61
C ASP A 201 -5.86 -15.32 -23.05
N ARG A 202 -4.61 -14.91 -23.28
CA ARG A 202 -3.96 -15.02 -24.61
C ARG A 202 -3.74 -16.45 -25.03
N ALA A 203 -3.30 -17.32 -24.12
CA ALA A 203 -3.02 -18.73 -24.43
C ALA A 203 -4.29 -19.51 -24.79
N ILE A 204 -5.41 -19.19 -24.15
CA ILE A 204 -6.70 -19.86 -24.36
C ILE A 204 -7.48 -19.21 -25.52
N GLY A 205 -7.16 -17.95 -25.86
CA GLY A 205 -7.85 -17.15 -26.88
C GLY A 205 -9.24 -16.63 -26.47
N ILE A 206 -9.57 -16.74 -25.18
CA ILE A 206 -10.81 -16.21 -24.58
C ILE A 206 -10.48 -15.50 -23.25
N LEU A 207 -11.35 -14.56 -22.85
CA LEU A 207 -11.30 -13.99 -21.52
C LEU A 207 -11.75 -15.02 -20.49
N ASP A 208 -10.78 -15.66 -19.81
CA ASP A 208 -11.09 -16.57 -18.70
C ASP A 208 -11.49 -15.77 -17.44
N VAL A 209 -10.84 -14.62 -17.21
CA VAL A 209 -11.13 -13.71 -16.09
C VAL A 209 -11.33 -12.30 -16.64
N ASN A 210 -12.50 -11.69 -16.38
CA ASN A 210 -12.84 -10.35 -16.87
C ASN A 210 -12.13 -9.24 -16.04
N LEU A 211 -10.80 -9.22 -16.05
CA LEU A 211 -10.01 -8.20 -15.35
C LEU A 211 -10.16 -6.84 -16.04
N GLN A 212 -10.57 -5.81 -15.28
CA GLN A 212 -10.80 -4.44 -15.77
C GLN A 212 -9.81 -3.42 -15.22
N GLY A 213 -9.23 -3.69 -14.06
CA GLY A 213 -8.29 -2.76 -13.46
C GLY A 213 -7.57 -3.31 -12.23
N ILE A 214 -6.51 -2.60 -11.85
CA ILE A 214 -5.66 -2.92 -10.72
C ILE A 214 -5.62 -1.71 -9.79
N ILE A 215 -5.77 -1.95 -8.49
CA ILE A 215 -5.87 -0.92 -7.46
C ILE A 215 -4.81 -1.19 -6.41
N MET A 216 -3.87 -0.26 -6.24
CA MET A 216 -2.73 -0.45 -5.35
C MET A 216 -2.63 0.71 -4.34
N GLY A 217 -2.78 0.39 -3.05
CA GLY A 217 -2.56 1.31 -1.93
C GLY A 217 -1.12 1.26 -1.44
N ASN A 218 -0.45 2.40 -1.29
CA ASN A 218 0.92 2.51 -0.78
C ASN A 218 1.86 1.37 -1.25
N PRO A 219 1.89 1.04 -2.57
CA PRO A 219 2.49 -0.21 -3.03
C PRO A 219 4.02 -0.16 -3.00
N VAL A 220 4.64 -1.26 -2.61
CA VAL A 220 6.07 -1.52 -2.80
C VAL A 220 6.27 -2.05 -4.21
N LEU A 221 6.78 -1.22 -5.13
CA LEU A 221 6.87 -1.53 -6.57
C LEU A 221 8.28 -1.64 -7.09
N SER A 222 9.21 -0.84 -6.58
CA SER A 222 10.60 -0.88 -7.03
C SER A 222 11.56 -0.47 -5.92
N ARG A 223 12.80 -0.92 -6.06
CA ARG A 223 13.89 -0.55 -5.15
C ARG A 223 14.20 0.96 -5.17
N ASP A 224 14.07 1.60 -6.33
CA ASP A 224 14.37 3.04 -6.49
C ASP A 224 13.44 3.94 -5.66
N SER A 225 12.28 3.44 -5.29
CA SER A 225 11.24 4.22 -4.62
C SER A 225 11.37 4.28 -3.09
N ILE A 226 12.26 3.49 -2.51
CA ILE A 226 12.44 3.39 -1.05
C ILE A 226 13.87 3.76 -0.61
N ALA A 227 14.61 4.50 -1.44
CA ALA A 227 16.05 4.65 -1.27
C ALA A 227 16.48 5.78 -0.31
N ASP A 228 15.67 6.80 -0.05
CA ASP A 228 16.11 7.99 0.72
C ASP A 228 15.19 8.31 1.91
N TYR A 229 15.33 7.52 2.98
CA TYR A 229 14.58 7.75 4.21
C TYR A 229 15.05 8.98 4.98
N SER A 230 16.34 9.28 4.97
CA SER A 230 16.89 10.41 5.73
C SER A 230 16.32 11.76 5.25
N SER A 231 16.20 11.95 3.93
CA SER A 231 15.55 13.13 3.35
C SER A 231 14.05 13.20 3.68
N ILE A 232 13.37 12.07 3.75
CA ILE A 232 11.93 12.04 4.09
C ILE A 232 11.71 12.48 5.53
N TYR A 233 12.45 11.93 6.48
CA TYR A 233 12.37 12.33 7.89
C TYR A 233 12.73 13.80 8.09
N TYR A 234 13.71 14.31 7.35
CA TYR A 234 14.07 15.73 7.36
C TYR A 234 12.94 16.62 6.82
N GLN A 235 12.33 16.25 5.68
CA GLN A 235 11.25 17.03 5.08
C GLN A 235 10.00 17.10 5.96
N TRP A 236 9.76 16.08 6.77
CA TRP A 236 8.68 16.07 7.77
C TRP A 236 9.07 16.75 9.09
N GLY A 237 10.30 17.23 9.23
CA GLY A 237 10.80 17.84 10.46
C GLY A 237 10.99 16.87 11.63
N LEU A 238 11.05 15.56 11.34
CA LEU A 238 11.26 14.51 12.35
C LEU A 238 12.71 14.45 12.81
N VAL A 239 13.63 14.85 11.97
CA VAL A 239 15.05 15.05 12.27
C VAL A 239 15.55 16.35 11.66
N ASP A 240 16.60 16.93 12.22
CA ASP A 240 17.30 18.10 11.67
C ASP A 240 18.49 17.71 10.77
N SER A 241 19.22 18.70 10.30
CA SER A 241 20.41 18.47 9.46
C SER A 241 21.52 17.67 10.18
N GLN A 242 21.64 17.78 11.50
CA GLN A 242 22.60 16.99 12.28
C GLN A 242 22.15 15.53 12.33
N GLY A 243 20.84 15.28 12.50
CA GLY A 243 20.26 13.96 12.43
C GLY A 243 20.49 13.27 11.08
N VAL A 244 20.27 13.99 9.98
CA VAL A 244 20.58 13.50 8.62
C VAL A 244 22.06 13.11 8.48
N GLN A 245 22.96 13.95 8.97
CA GLN A 245 24.40 13.63 8.93
C GLN A 245 24.78 12.42 9.80
N ALA A 246 24.13 12.26 10.94
CA ALA A 246 24.38 11.12 11.83
C ALA A 246 24.00 9.78 11.21
N VAL A 247 22.93 9.73 10.38
CA VAL A 247 22.49 8.50 9.70
C VAL A 247 23.08 8.32 8.30
N LYS A 248 23.77 9.33 7.77
CA LYS A 248 24.32 9.29 6.40
C LYS A 248 25.13 8.03 6.09
N PRO A 249 26.03 7.52 6.96
CA PRO A 249 26.75 6.28 6.68
C PRO A 249 25.84 5.06 6.49
N LEU A 250 24.75 4.97 7.26
CA LEU A 250 23.74 3.89 7.11
C LEU A 250 22.95 4.07 5.83
N GLN A 251 22.52 5.29 5.52
CA GLN A 251 21.80 5.61 4.28
C GLN A 251 22.65 5.30 3.04
N ASP A 252 23.92 5.69 3.03
CA ASP A 252 24.84 5.43 1.93
C ASP A 252 25.09 3.91 1.76
N ALA A 253 25.29 3.19 2.87
CA ALA A 253 25.45 1.73 2.86
C ALA A 253 24.20 1.01 2.33
N TYR A 254 23.02 1.45 2.76
CA TYR A 254 21.73 0.95 2.28
C TYR A 254 21.57 1.17 0.77
N ASN A 255 21.83 2.39 0.30
CA ASN A 255 21.75 2.72 -1.13
C ASN A 255 22.72 1.88 -1.95
N LYS A 256 23.94 1.65 -1.44
CA LYS A 256 24.93 0.78 -2.08
C LYS A 256 24.43 -0.65 -2.18
N ALA A 257 23.90 -1.23 -1.10
CA ALA A 257 23.36 -2.60 -1.12
C ALA A 257 22.23 -2.76 -2.14
N ILE A 258 21.36 -1.73 -2.28
CA ILE A 258 20.31 -1.71 -3.32
C ILE A 258 20.94 -1.73 -4.73
N LEU A 259 21.97 -0.93 -4.97
CA LEU A 259 22.64 -0.86 -6.28
C LEU A 259 23.37 -2.16 -6.62
N ASP A 260 23.95 -2.80 -5.62
CA ASP A 260 24.66 -4.09 -5.75
C ASP A 260 23.69 -5.29 -5.84
N GLU A 261 22.38 -5.06 -5.73
CA GLU A 261 21.31 -6.09 -5.70
C GLU A 261 21.45 -7.08 -4.52
N ASP A 262 22.15 -6.68 -3.47
CA ASP A 262 22.29 -7.44 -2.23
C ASP A 262 21.07 -7.23 -1.34
N THR A 263 20.05 -8.05 -1.58
CA THR A 263 18.75 -7.93 -0.90
C THR A 263 18.85 -8.17 0.61
N GLU A 264 19.71 -9.10 1.04
CA GLU A 264 19.88 -9.43 2.45
C GLU A 264 20.47 -8.24 3.21
N SER A 265 21.63 -7.74 2.76
CA SER A 265 22.25 -6.56 3.34
C SER A 265 21.37 -5.32 3.26
N ALA A 266 20.67 -5.11 2.14
CA ALA A 266 19.77 -3.97 2.00
C ALA A 266 18.58 -4.04 2.98
N THR A 267 18.04 -5.22 3.23
CA THR A 267 16.96 -5.40 4.20
C THR A 267 17.43 -5.10 5.63
N GLU A 268 18.59 -5.64 6.03
CA GLU A 268 19.18 -5.39 7.34
C GLU A 268 19.53 -3.89 7.54
N LEU A 269 20.18 -3.30 6.53
CA LEU A 269 20.58 -1.88 6.58
C LEU A 269 19.36 -0.95 6.62
N ARG A 270 18.29 -1.28 5.90
CA ARG A 270 17.02 -0.53 5.96
C ARG A 270 16.43 -0.56 7.37
N GLU A 271 16.36 -1.73 7.97
CA GLU A 271 15.85 -1.89 9.34
C GLU A 271 16.68 -1.08 10.34
N ARG A 272 18.00 -1.19 10.28
CA ARG A 272 18.91 -0.40 11.14
C ARG A 272 18.79 1.10 10.92
N LEU A 273 18.63 1.54 9.67
CA LEU A 273 18.44 2.95 9.32
C LEU A 273 17.14 3.49 9.88
N LEU A 274 16.02 2.77 9.67
CA LEU A 274 14.72 3.17 10.19
C LEU A 274 14.70 3.18 11.72
N ASN A 275 15.20 2.13 12.37
CA ASN A 275 15.29 2.09 13.83
C ASN A 275 16.07 3.30 14.37
N ARG A 276 17.17 3.68 13.71
CA ARG A 276 17.95 4.84 14.14
C ARG A 276 17.23 6.17 13.93
N LEU A 277 16.50 6.32 12.84
CA LEU A 277 15.68 7.50 12.56
C LEU A 277 14.49 7.59 13.55
N ASP A 278 13.85 6.46 13.84
CA ASP A 278 12.74 6.38 14.81
C ASP A 278 13.20 6.68 16.25
N GLU A 279 14.36 6.16 16.67
CA GLU A 279 14.98 6.52 17.94
C GLU A 279 15.23 8.04 18.08
N MET A 280 15.75 8.67 17.03
CA MET A 280 16.08 10.09 17.03
C MET A 280 14.84 10.99 17.00
N SER A 281 13.80 10.57 16.31
CA SER A 281 12.54 11.29 16.18
C SER A 281 11.52 10.95 17.27
N MET A 282 11.79 9.93 18.09
CA MET A 282 10.83 9.33 19.03
C MET A 282 9.56 8.84 18.34
N GLN A 283 9.64 8.52 17.03
CA GLN A 283 8.52 8.00 16.26
C GLN A 283 8.29 6.53 16.64
N GLN A 284 7.10 6.20 17.12
CA GLN A 284 6.79 4.86 17.62
C GLN A 284 6.37 3.88 16.53
N GLN A 285 5.90 4.41 15.38
CA GLN A 285 5.50 3.62 14.22
C GLN A 285 5.64 4.43 12.92
N THR A 286 5.79 3.74 11.78
CA THR A 286 6.05 4.36 10.48
C THR A 286 4.85 4.41 9.55
N PHE A 287 3.70 3.85 9.96
CA PHE A 287 2.51 3.80 9.11
C PHE A 287 1.81 5.15 8.97
N ASN A 288 1.80 5.96 10.04
CA ASN A 288 1.19 7.28 9.99
C ASN A 288 1.87 8.22 10.99
N ILE A 289 2.58 9.25 10.51
CA ILE A 289 3.33 10.19 11.38
C ILE A 289 2.44 11.03 12.30
N LEU A 290 1.12 11.01 12.12
CA LEU A 290 0.19 11.80 12.93
C LEU A 290 -0.29 11.08 14.19
N VAL A 291 0.04 9.80 14.34
CA VAL A 291 -0.43 8.97 15.46
C VAL A 291 0.74 8.19 16.07
N ASP A 292 0.74 8.09 17.38
CA ASP A 292 1.78 7.34 18.11
C ASP A 292 1.52 5.83 18.06
N GLU A 293 0.24 5.43 18.09
CA GLU A 293 -0.19 4.03 18.06
C GLU A 293 -1.31 3.84 17.03
N ILE A 294 -1.31 2.69 16.38
CA ILE A 294 -2.42 2.27 15.51
C ILE A 294 -3.41 1.51 16.40
N ASN A 295 -4.43 2.25 16.85
CA ASN A 295 -5.46 1.67 17.68
C ASN A 295 -6.31 0.67 16.88
N HIS A 296 -6.68 -0.43 17.55
CA HIS A 296 -7.60 -1.46 17.04
C HIS A 296 -7.09 -2.27 15.84
N LEU A 297 -5.85 -2.08 15.40
CA LEU A 297 -5.26 -2.99 14.43
C LEU A 297 -5.16 -4.39 15.08
N ASP A 298 -5.67 -5.41 14.39
CA ASP A 298 -5.72 -6.80 14.84
C ASP A 298 -6.68 -7.16 16.01
N ASP A 299 -7.43 -6.23 16.57
CA ASP A 299 -8.43 -6.51 17.61
C ASP A 299 -9.36 -7.67 17.21
N PHE A 300 -9.72 -7.76 15.93
CA PHE A 300 -10.58 -8.79 15.37
C PHE A 300 -10.00 -10.22 15.51
N VAL A 301 -8.71 -10.37 15.73
CA VAL A 301 -8.06 -11.69 15.93
C VAL A 301 -8.67 -12.42 17.11
N SER A 302 -8.99 -11.69 18.16
CA SER A 302 -9.68 -12.25 19.33
C SER A 302 -11.08 -12.82 18.99
N TYR A 303 -11.77 -12.17 18.04
CA TYR A 303 -13.07 -12.61 17.55
C TYR A 303 -12.96 -13.83 16.62
N ILE A 304 -12.05 -13.78 15.65
CA ILE A 304 -11.84 -14.85 14.66
C ILE A 304 -11.41 -16.17 15.30
N ARG A 305 -10.68 -16.11 16.42
CA ARG A 305 -10.22 -17.29 17.17
C ARG A 305 -11.26 -17.92 18.07
N LYS A 306 -12.46 -17.33 18.22
CA LYS A 306 -13.55 -17.96 18.97
C LYS A 306 -13.94 -19.27 18.29
N PRO A 307 -14.16 -20.37 19.08
CA PRO A 307 -14.48 -21.68 18.50
C PRO A 307 -15.68 -21.67 17.57
N GLU A 308 -16.75 -20.96 17.95
CA GLU A 308 -17.98 -20.83 17.17
C GLU A 308 -17.76 -20.03 15.86
N VAL A 309 -16.86 -19.06 15.87
CA VAL A 309 -16.50 -18.27 14.68
C VAL A 309 -15.63 -19.10 13.75
N SER A 310 -14.62 -19.79 14.27
CA SER A 310 -13.75 -20.70 13.50
C SER A 310 -14.56 -21.83 12.84
N GLU A 311 -15.55 -22.39 13.56
CA GLU A 311 -16.46 -23.41 12.99
C GLU A 311 -17.31 -22.84 11.87
N ALA A 312 -17.90 -21.65 12.06
CA ALA A 312 -18.72 -20.98 11.04
C ALA A 312 -17.91 -20.58 9.80
N LEU A 313 -16.59 -20.35 9.94
CA LEU A 313 -15.69 -20.07 8.84
C LEU A 313 -15.13 -21.34 8.17
N HIS A 314 -15.54 -22.52 8.60
CA HIS A 314 -15.17 -23.81 8.03
C HIS A 314 -13.66 -24.10 8.05
N VAL A 315 -12.94 -23.53 9.03
CA VAL A 315 -11.47 -23.61 9.07
C VAL A 315 -10.94 -24.86 9.81
N GLY A 316 -11.84 -25.62 10.45
CA GLY A 316 -11.48 -26.84 11.17
C GLY A 316 -10.53 -26.58 12.33
N SER A 317 -9.41 -27.29 12.33
CA SER A 317 -8.35 -27.15 13.35
C SER A 317 -7.23 -26.19 12.93
N ILE A 318 -7.35 -25.50 11.79
CA ILE A 318 -6.33 -24.55 11.33
C ILE A 318 -6.28 -23.35 12.27
N GLU A 319 -5.10 -23.04 12.77
CA GLU A 319 -4.88 -21.88 13.64
C GLU A 319 -4.70 -20.62 12.81
N PHE A 320 -5.32 -19.53 13.24
CA PHE A 320 -5.21 -18.24 12.60
C PHE A 320 -3.88 -17.56 12.90
N THR A 321 -3.20 -17.08 11.84
CA THR A 321 -1.95 -16.34 11.94
C THR A 321 -2.10 -14.95 11.33
N PHE A 322 -2.07 -13.89 12.13
CA PHE A 322 -2.20 -12.51 11.63
C PHE A 322 -1.05 -12.16 10.67
N HIS A 323 0.19 -12.46 11.05
CA HIS A 323 1.39 -12.28 10.24
C HIS A 323 2.32 -13.49 10.37
N ASN A 324 2.64 -14.14 9.26
CA ASN A 324 3.47 -15.34 9.25
C ASN A 324 4.93 -15.01 8.97
N GLY A 325 5.79 -15.12 9.99
CA GLY A 325 7.22 -14.83 9.88
C GLY A 325 7.97 -15.77 8.93
N THR A 326 7.54 -17.02 8.74
CA THR A 326 8.16 -17.95 7.77
C THR A 326 7.86 -17.50 6.34
N ALA A 327 6.60 -17.19 6.03
CA ALA A 327 6.21 -16.66 4.73
C ALA A 327 6.93 -15.33 4.43
N HIS A 328 7.02 -14.45 5.44
CA HIS A 328 7.76 -13.19 5.35
C HIS A 328 9.24 -13.44 4.98
N LYS A 329 9.93 -14.26 5.75
CA LYS A 329 11.34 -14.57 5.54
C LYS A 329 11.60 -15.21 4.16
N LYS A 330 10.73 -16.11 3.71
CA LYS A 330 10.85 -16.77 2.41
C LYS A 330 10.72 -15.80 1.23
N LEU A 331 9.92 -14.74 1.38
CA LEU A 331 9.71 -13.71 0.36
C LEU A 331 10.60 -12.47 0.53
N THR A 332 11.43 -12.39 1.58
CA THR A 332 12.39 -11.30 1.76
C THR A 332 13.30 -11.09 0.54
N PRO A 333 13.84 -12.15 -0.14
CA PRO A 333 14.64 -11.96 -1.35
C PRO A 333 13.90 -11.28 -2.50
N ASP A 334 12.57 -11.42 -2.56
CA ASP A 334 11.75 -10.76 -3.58
C ASP A 334 11.51 -9.27 -3.29
N PHE A 335 11.69 -8.81 -2.03
CA PHE A 335 11.30 -7.47 -1.61
C PHE A 335 11.90 -6.34 -2.47
N LEU A 336 13.12 -6.51 -2.94
CA LEU A 336 13.82 -5.57 -3.81
C LEU A 336 13.81 -5.97 -5.30
N SER A 337 13.13 -7.08 -5.67
CA SER A 337 13.02 -7.47 -7.07
C SER A 337 12.25 -6.41 -7.88
N GLU A 338 12.56 -6.30 -9.17
CA GLU A 338 11.96 -5.28 -10.02
C GLU A 338 10.61 -5.76 -10.60
N VAL A 339 9.54 -5.02 -10.38
CA VAL A 339 8.21 -5.32 -10.91
C VAL A 339 7.79 -4.39 -12.05
N ARG A 340 8.63 -3.41 -12.40
CA ARG A 340 8.36 -2.37 -13.39
C ARG A 340 7.85 -2.93 -14.72
N SER A 341 8.57 -3.89 -15.30
CA SER A 341 8.19 -4.48 -16.59
C SER A 341 6.79 -5.08 -16.60
N LYS A 342 6.37 -5.68 -15.49
CA LYS A 342 5.02 -6.23 -15.32
C LYS A 342 3.98 -5.11 -15.30
N VAL A 343 4.22 -4.04 -14.54
CA VAL A 343 3.30 -2.90 -14.45
C VAL A 343 3.21 -2.15 -15.78
N GLU A 344 4.33 -1.93 -16.47
CA GLU A 344 4.38 -1.33 -17.81
C GLU A 344 3.57 -2.14 -18.84
N MET A 345 3.70 -3.47 -18.81
CA MET A 345 2.88 -4.36 -19.63
C MET A 345 1.39 -4.19 -19.31
N LEU A 346 1.04 -4.20 -18.03
CA LEU A 346 -0.35 -4.10 -17.59
C LEU A 346 -0.98 -2.73 -17.89
N LEU A 347 -0.22 -1.63 -17.82
CA LEU A 347 -0.65 -0.29 -18.21
C LEU A 347 -1.04 -0.18 -19.70
N ASN A 348 -0.55 -1.11 -20.53
CA ASN A 348 -0.96 -1.17 -21.95
C ASN A 348 -2.30 -1.91 -22.15
N HIS A 349 -2.82 -2.59 -21.13
CA HIS A 349 -4.03 -3.42 -21.20
C HIS A 349 -5.14 -3.00 -20.24
N TYR A 350 -4.78 -2.56 -19.04
CA TYR A 350 -5.71 -2.29 -17.95
C TYR A 350 -5.54 -0.88 -17.39
N ARG A 351 -6.60 -0.38 -16.76
CA ARG A 351 -6.50 0.83 -15.93
C ARG A 351 -5.85 0.48 -14.61
N ILE A 352 -4.91 1.30 -14.16
CA ILE A 352 -4.22 1.13 -12.88
C ILE A 352 -4.42 2.38 -12.03
N LEU A 353 -4.91 2.18 -10.80
CA LEU A 353 -4.95 3.17 -9.76
C LEU A 353 -3.83 2.89 -8.75
N ILE A 354 -3.01 3.90 -8.49
CA ILE A 354 -2.08 3.91 -7.38
C ILE A 354 -2.51 5.05 -6.45
N TYR A 355 -2.94 4.71 -5.26
CA TYR A 355 -3.20 5.70 -4.23
C TYR A 355 -2.24 5.52 -3.06
N CYS A 356 -1.91 6.61 -2.37
CA CYS A 356 -1.06 6.54 -1.20
C CYS A 356 -1.41 7.64 -0.19
N GLY A 357 -1.18 7.34 1.07
CA GLY A 357 -1.34 8.28 2.16
C GLY A 357 -0.18 9.28 2.22
N GLN A 358 -0.52 10.53 2.51
CA GLN A 358 0.45 11.61 2.61
C GLN A 358 1.44 11.41 3.78
N MET A 359 0.99 10.75 4.86
CA MET A 359 1.68 10.64 6.15
C MET A 359 2.43 9.31 6.34
N ASP A 360 2.59 8.54 5.27
CA ASP A 360 3.26 7.23 5.27
C ASP A 360 4.79 7.38 5.20
N LEU A 361 5.50 6.81 6.19
CA LEU A 361 6.96 6.66 6.18
C LEU A 361 7.42 5.29 5.68
N THR A 362 6.55 4.28 5.73
CA THR A 362 6.87 2.89 5.33
C THR A 362 7.08 2.76 3.83
N ALA A 363 6.14 3.34 3.04
CA ALA A 363 6.21 3.39 1.59
C ALA A 363 5.83 4.80 1.09
N PRO A 364 6.69 5.79 1.32
CA PRO A 364 6.35 7.20 1.16
C PRO A 364 5.99 7.56 -0.28
N CYS A 365 4.92 8.35 -0.41
CA CYS A 365 4.22 8.62 -1.68
C CYS A 365 5.07 9.36 -2.71
N VAL A 366 5.73 10.46 -2.28
CA VAL A 366 6.38 11.40 -3.21
C VAL A 366 7.59 10.78 -3.91
N PRO A 367 8.56 10.16 -3.21
CA PRO A 367 9.69 9.52 -3.88
C PRO A 367 9.24 8.36 -4.78
N ASN A 368 8.24 7.59 -4.34
CA ASN A 368 7.66 6.52 -5.15
C ASN A 368 7.04 7.04 -6.46
N ALA A 369 6.30 8.16 -6.41
CA ALA A 369 5.75 8.80 -7.60
C ALA A 369 6.85 9.37 -8.51
N LYS A 370 7.90 9.98 -7.95
CA LYS A 370 9.05 10.49 -8.71
C LYS A 370 9.75 9.37 -9.47
N ALA A 371 10.06 8.26 -8.81
CA ALA A 371 10.69 7.09 -9.43
C ALA A 371 9.85 6.52 -10.57
N ARG A 372 8.54 6.35 -10.38
CA ARG A 372 7.63 5.88 -11.43
C ARG A 372 7.63 6.79 -12.66
N ARG A 373 7.51 8.09 -12.47
CA ARG A 373 7.48 9.07 -13.56
C ARG A 373 8.80 9.10 -14.34
N LYS A 374 9.92 8.90 -13.68
CA LYS A 374 11.25 8.86 -14.29
C LYS A 374 11.47 7.57 -15.08
N HIS A 375 11.15 6.41 -14.50
CA HIS A 375 11.64 5.12 -15.00
C HIS A 375 10.60 4.28 -15.76
N TRP A 376 9.29 4.54 -15.61
CA TRP A 376 8.27 3.70 -16.23
C TRP A 376 7.96 4.12 -17.67
N HIS A 377 7.79 3.12 -18.56
CA HIS A 377 7.53 3.30 -19.99
C HIS A 377 6.34 2.46 -20.44
N TRP A 378 5.30 3.12 -20.99
CA TRP A 378 4.14 2.46 -21.58
C TRP A 378 3.56 3.35 -22.70
N ASN A 379 2.68 2.78 -23.54
CA ASN A 379 2.19 3.45 -24.75
C ASN A 379 1.52 4.82 -24.50
N LYS A 380 0.85 4.97 -23.35
CA LYS A 380 0.11 6.19 -23.01
C LYS A 380 0.85 7.08 -21.97
N ARG A 381 2.15 6.85 -21.74
CA ARG A 381 2.95 7.61 -20.78
C ARG A 381 2.91 9.11 -21.02
N ALA A 382 2.99 9.56 -22.29
CA ALA A 382 2.97 10.99 -22.61
C ALA A 382 1.66 11.66 -22.15
N GLN A 383 0.51 10.99 -22.29
CA GLN A 383 -0.78 11.49 -21.80
C GLN A 383 -0.79 11.64 -20.27
N PHE A 384 -0.18 10.73 -19.56
CA PHE A 384 -0.05 10.83 -18.11
C PHE A 384 0.90 11.96 -17.69
N LEU A 385 2.06 12.08 -18.32
CA LEU A 385 3.05 13.10 -17.96
C LEU A 385 2.50 14.52 -18.21
N SER A 386 1.80 14.74 -19.33
CA SER A 386 1.19 16.04 -19.67
C SER A 386 -0.09 16.36 -18.85
N ALA A 387 -0.71 15.37 -18.20
CA ALA A 387 -1.89 15.60 -17.39
C ALA A 387 -1.56 16.49 -16.19
N ALA A 388 -2.43 17.44 -15.90
CA ALA A 388 -2.32 18.26 -14.71
C ALA A 388 -2.53 17.44 -13.44
N ARG A 389 -1.86 17.82 -12.34
CA ARG A 389 -2.17 17.34 -11.00
C ARG A 389 -3.16 18.30 -10.35
N THR A 390 -4.36 17.81 -10.02
CA THR A 390 -5.46 18.62 -9.50
C THR A 390 -5.84 18.19 -8.09
N PRO A 391 -6.32 19.11 -7.24
CA PRO A 391 -6.97 18.73 -5.99
C PRO A 391 -8.30 18.03 -6.28
N TRP A 392 -8.70 17.08 -5.43
CA TRP A 392 -10.03 16.50 -5.43
C TRP A 392 -10.73 16.76 -4.12
N MET A 393 -12.06 16.86 -4.18
CA MET A 393 -12.90 17.30 -3.08
C MET A 393 -13.75 16.16 -2.56
N HIS A 394 -13.86 16.09 -1.23
CA HIS A 394 -14.86 15.30 -0.52
C HIS A 394 -15.41 16.17 0.62
N ASP A 395 -16.74 16.21 0.78
CA ASP A 395 -17.44 17.00 1.79
C ASP A 395 -16.94 18.46 1.89
N ASN A 396 -16.80 19.12 0.73
CA ASN A 396 -16.31 20.51 0.60
C ASN A 396 -14.88 20.75 1.15
N ARG A 397 -14.08 19.71 1.30
CA ARG A 397 -12.68 19.80 1.70
C ARG A 397 -11.78 19.16 0.67
N VAL A 398 -10.54 19.62 0.58
CA VAL A 398 -9.52 18.94 -0.23
C VAL A 398 -9.19 17.62 0.43
N ALA A 399 -9.62 16.53 -0.17
CA ALA A 399 -9.36 15.16 0.27
C ALA A 399 -8.00 14.63 -0.20
N GLY A 400 -7.47 15.21 -1.27
CA GLY A 400 -6.19 14.81 -1.81
C GLY A 400 -5.89 15.46 -3.15
N TYR A 401 -4.98 14.85 -3.87
CA TYR A 401 -4.52 15.33 -5.17
C TYR A 401 -4.47 14.17 -6.16
N VAL A 402 -4.97 14.39 -7.35
CA VAL A 402 -5.04 13.38 -8.41
C VAL A 402 -4.25 13.83 -9.65
N LYS A 403 -3.54 12.89 -10.25
CA LYS A 403 -2.96 12.99 -11.59
C LYS A 403 -3.40 11.76 -12.38
N SER A 404 -4.18 11.98 -13.43
CA SER A 404 -4.74 10.89 -14.24
C SER A 404 -4.50 11.16 -15.72
N GLY A 405 -4.04 10.15 -16.44
CA GLY A 405 -3.81 10.24 -17.88
C GLY A 405 -3.52 8.88 -18.50
N GLY A 406 -4.05 8.64 -19.67
CA GLY A 406 -3.93 7.34 -20.31
C GLY A 406 -4.58 6.24 -19.46
N SER A 407 -3.78 5.30 -19.00
CA SER A 407 -4.23 4.15 -18.18
C SER A 407 -3.79 4.21 -16.71
N LEU A 408 -3.06 5.26 -16.31
CA LEU A 408 -2.57 5.43 -14.94
C LEU A 408 -3.30 6.58 -14.23
N THR A 409 -3.75 6.30 -13.03
CA THR A 409 -4.25 7.31 -12.08
C THR A 409 -3.42 7.23 -10.80
N GLU A 410 -2.78 8.33 -10.43
CA GLU A 410 -2.08 8.48 -9.15
C GLU A 410 -2.85 9.42 -8.23
N VAL A 411 -3.08 9.00 -6.99
CA VAL A 411 -3.78 9.80 -5.99
C VAL A 411 -2.98 9.83 -4.69
N LEU A 412 -2.72 11.05 -4.20
CA LEU A 412 -2.24 11.26 -2.84
C LEU A 412 -3.44 11.61 -1.97
N VAL A 413 -3.71 10.81 -0.94
CA VAL A 413 -4.79 11.02 0.02
C VAL A 413 -4.27 11.83 1.20
N ARG A 414 -4.87 12.99 1.42
CA ARG A 414 -4.42 13.94 2.43
C ARG A 414 -4.72 13.44 3.85
N GLY A 415 -3.72 13.49 4.72
CA GLY A 415 -3.86 13.13 6.14
C GLY A 415 -4.10 11.64 6.39
N ALA A 416 -3.83 10.78 5.41
CA ALA A 416 -3.77 9.33 5.56
C ALA A 416 -2.31 8.86 5.64
N GLY A 417 -2.07 7.77 6.33
CA GLY A 417 -0.80 7.04 6.36
C GLY A 417 -0.78 5.83 5.45
N HIS A 418 -0.16 4.76 5.90
CA HIS A 418 0.05 3.52 5.14
C HIS A 418 -1.25 2.76 4.85
N LEU A 419 -2.13 2.65 5.86
CA LEU A 419 -3.44 2.00 5.76
C LEU A 419 -4.49 3.05 5.41
N VAL A 420 -4.51 3.48 4.14
CA VAL A 420 -5.34 4.61 3.69
C VAL A 420 -6.83 4.40 3.92
N PRO A 421 -7.42 3.19 3.66
CA PRO A 421 -8.84 2.98 3.92
C PRO A 421 -9.20 3.01 5.41
N MET A 422 -8.28 2.66 6.29
CA MET A 422 -8.45 2.78 7.73
C MET A 422 -8.47 4.24 8.18
N ASP A 423 -7.52 5.05 7.70
CA ASP A 423 -7.36 6.45 8.10
C ASP A 423 -8.41 7.37 7.46
N LYS A 424 -8.80 7.09 6.21
CA LYS A 424 -9.73 7.91 5.38
C LYS A 424 -10.76 7.03 4.67
N PRO A 425 -11.64 6.35 5.44
CA PRO A 425 -12.55 5.34 4.89
C PRO A 425 -13.57 5.91 3.91
N ALA A 426 -14.14 7.10 4.16
CA ALA A 426 -15.13 7.72 3.29
C ALA A 426 -14.52 8.22 1.99
N GLU A 427 -13.36 8.90 2.08
CA GLU A 427 -12.61 9.39 0.94
C GLU A 427 -12.16 8.23 0.04
N THR A 428 -11.68 7.15 0.65
CA THR A 428 -11.20 6.00 -0.11
C THR A 428 -12.35 5.27 -0.81
N LEU A 429 -13.52 5.13 -0.17
CA LEU A 429 -14.71 4.58 -0.81
C LEU A 429 -15.12 5.41 -2.05
N VAL A 430 -15.11 6.73 -1.96
CA VAL A 430 -15.37 7.63 -3.09
C VAL A 430 -14.34 7.42 -4.19
N LEU A 431 -13.05 7.43 -3.86
CA LEU A 431 -11.96 7.22 -4.80
C LEU A 431 -12.15 5.92 -5.62
N ILE A 432 -12.38 4.81 -4.92
CA ILE A 432 -12.54 3.50 -5.57
C ILE A 432 -13.80 3.45 -6.44
N SER A 433 -14.92 4.00 -5.93
CA SER A 433 -16.18 4.03 -6.69
C SER A 433 -16.05 4.83 -7.99
N TYR A 434 -15.37 5.96 -7.97
CA TYR A 434 -15.13 6.79 -9.17
C TYR A 434 -14.17 6.10 -10.14
N PHE A 435 -13.09 5.49 -9.63
CA PHE A 435 -12.16 4.74 -10.46
C PHE A 435 -12.85 3.56 -11.17
N ILE A 436 -13.62 2.76 -10.45
CA ILE A 436 -14.34 1.61 -11.03
C ILE A 436 -15.32 2.07 -12.11
N LYS A 437 -16.07 3.14 -11.85
CA LYS A 437 -17.01 3.74 -12.82
C LYS A 437 -16.34 4.45 -14.00
N GLY A 438 -15.02 4.65 -13.97
CA GLY A 438 -14.30 5.41 -14.98
C GLY A 438 -14.65 6.90 -15.00
N GLN A 439 -14.97 7.46 -13.83
CA GLN A 439 -15.34 8.86 -13.64
C GLN A 439 -14.20 9.65 -13.02
N ASP A 440 -14.12 10.93 -13.36
CA ASP A 440 -13.18 11.84 -12.73
C ASP A 440 -13.62 12.19 -11.32
N LEU A 441 -12.66 12.30 -10.39
CA LEU A 441 -12.92 12.72 -9.02
C LEU A 441 -13.41 14.17 -8.97
N PRO A 442 -14.32 14.52 -8.03
CA PRO A 442 -14.83 15.88 -7.89
C PRO A 442 -13.71 16.89 -7.68
N GLN A 443 -13.73 17.98 -8.43
CA GLN A 443 -12.77 19.07 -8.35
C GLN A 443 -13.39 20.31 -7.69
N PRO A 444 -12.58 21.24 -7.15
CA PRO A 444 -13.10 22.52 -6.66
C PRO A 444 -13.83 23.28 -7.77
N PRO A 445 -14.96 23.94 -7.46
CA PRO A 445 -15.63 24.82 -8.43
C PRO A 445 -14.65 25.88 -8.96
N ASN A 446 -14.67 26.11 -10.25
CA ASN A 446 -13.81 27.10 -10.95
C ASN A 446 -12.30 26.91 -10.75
N TYR A 447 -11.84 25.69 -10.43
CA TYR A 447 -10.42 25.39 -10.36
C TYR A 447 -9.80 25.46 -11.75
N HIS A 448 -9.14 26.58 -12.05
CA HIS A 448 -8.32 26.72 -13.25
C HIS A 448 -6.89 26.29 -12.90
N VAL A 449 -6.39 25.29 -13.61
CA VAL A 449 -4.98 24.87 -13.49
C VAL A 449 -4.11 26.03 -13.98
N MET A 450 -3.45 26.72 -13.06
CA MET A 450 -2.51 27.80 -13.39
C MET A 450 -1.24 27.31 -14.10
N VAL A 451 -1.11 26.02 -14.28
CA VAL A 451 0.03 25.38 -14.97
C VAL A 451 -0.43 24.96 -16.35
N GLN A 452 -0.75 25.94 -17.21
CA GLN A 452 -0.76 25.70 -18.64
C GLN A 452 0.68 25.76 -19.15
N ASP A 453 1.05 24.70 -19.88
CA ASP A 453 2.21 24.60 -20.73
C ASP A 453 3.58 24.83 -20.10
N THR A 454 4.03 23.84 -19.37
CA THR A 454 5.43 23.47 -19.54
C THR A 454 5.47 22.14 -20.30
N ALA A 455 5.43 22.22 -21.60
CA ALA A 455 5.73 21.13 -22.51
C ALA A 455 7.23 20.77 -22.51
N ALA A 456 7.92 21.09 -21.45
CA ALA A 456 9.24 20.57 -21.13
C ALA A 456 9.16 19.99 -19.72
N TYR A 457 9.02 18.69 -19.63
CA TYR A 457 9.40 17.97 -18.44
C TYR A 457 10.90 18.24 -18.26
N ILE A 458 11.22 19.27 -17.48
CA ILE A 458 12.58 19.53 -17.06
C ILE A 458 12.89 18.39 -16.12
N ASP A 459 13.80 17.54 -16.56
CA ASP A 459 14.38 16.50 -15.71
C ASP A 459 14.92 17.21 -14.45
N ASP A 460 14.38 16.93 -13.29
CA ASP A 460 14.71 17.53 -11.99
C ASP A 460 16.20 17.31 -11.61
N ASP A 461 16.94 16.57 -12.44
CA ASP A 461 18.35 16.26 -12.26
C ASP A 461 19.30 17.26 -12.95
N THR A 462 18.78 18.27 -13.65
CA THR A 462 19.63 19.37 -14.12
C THR A 462 19.59 20.52 -13.13
N GLU A 463 20.65 20.71 -12.36
CA GLU A 463 20.99 21.96 -11.69
C GLU A 463 21.06 23.09 -12.73
N GLY A 464 19.94 23.73 -12.96
CA GLY A 464 19.86 24.86 -13.86
C GLY A 464 18.59 25.66 -13.58
N ILE A 465 18.77 26.82 -13.00
CA ILE A 465 17.69 27.79 -12.80
C ILE A 465 17.04 28.08 -14.17
N SER A 466 15.90 27.43 -14.44
CA SER A 466 15.10 27.72 -15.61
C SER A 466 14.40 29.06 -15.41
N LYS A 467 14.74 30.03 -16.24
CA LYS A 467 14.02 31.29 -16.38
C LYS A 467 12.67 31.02 -17.04
N THR A 468 11.65 30.67 -16.26
CA THR A 468 10.28 30.71 -16.78
C THR A 468 9.71 32.08 -16.44
N ILE A 469 9.65 32.95 -17.43
CA ILE A 469 8.90 34.19 -17.39
C ILE A 469 7.42 33.81 -17.43
N LEU A 470 6.70 34.05 -16.35
CA LEU A 470 5.22 33.98 -16.32
C LEU A 470 4.66 34.99 -17.33
N GLN A 471 4.15 34.51 -18.47
CA GLN A 471 3.29 35.33 -19.31
C GLN A 471 1.88 35.35 -18.71
N VAL A 472 1.53 36.47 -18.12
CA VAL A 472 0.14 36.77 -17.77
C VAL A 472 -0.58 37.14 -19.07
N PRO A 473 -1.74 36.56 -19.44
CA PRO A 473 -2.50 36.99 -20.59
C PRO A 473 -2.96 38.44 -20.36
N GLY A 474 -2.47 39.35 -21.16
CA GLY A 474 -2.83 40.76 -21.08
C GLY A 474 -4.12 41.06 -21.80
N ASP A 475 -4.96 41.84 -21.17
CA ASP A 475 -6.10 42.56 -21.77
C ASP A 475 -5.57 43.65 -22.74
N PRO A 476 -6.10 43.81 -23.95
CA PRO A 476 -5.47 44.65 -24.98
C PRO A 476 -5.58 46.16 -24.80
N HIS A 477 -6.04 46.63 -23.65
CA HIS A 477 -6.25 48.08 -23.44
C HIS A 477 -5.65 48.59 -22.10
N SER A 478 -4.32 48.80 -22.01
CA SER A 478 -3.82 49.93 -21.18
C SER A 478 -2.31 50.15 -21.36
N GLY A 479 -1.94 51.36 -21.68
CA GLY A 479 -0.54 51.84 -21.72
C GLY A 479 0.16 51.94 -20.36
N THR A 480 -0.43 51.39 -19.31
CA THR A 480 0.12 51.31 -17.95
C THR A 480 1.01 50.08 -17.71
N GLN A 481 0.98 49.08 -18.56
CA GLN A 481 1.74 47.84 -18.35
C GLN A 481 3.26 47.98 -18.61
N ALA A 482 3.66 48.84 -19.53
CA ALA A 482 5.09 49.07 -19.81
C ALA A 482 5.80 49.73 -18.61
N VAL A 483 5.12 50.62 -17.89
CA VAL A 483 5.65 51.30 -16.71
C VAL A 483 5.80 50.36 -15.52
N MET A 484 4.87 49.39 -15.39
CA MET A 484 4.91 48.42 -14.29
C MET A 484 6.06 47.39 -14.48
N VAL A 485 6.30 46.92 -15.70
CA VAL A 485 7.40 45.99 -15.99
C VAL A 485 8.76 46.68 -15.81
N VAL A 486 8.91 47.93 -16.24
CA VAL A 486 10.15 48.71 -16.02
C VAL A 486 10.40 48.96 -14.53
N SER A 487 9.36 49.22 -13.74
CA SER A 487 9.48 49.38 -12.29
C SER A 487 9.89 48.08 -11.58
N ILE A 488 9.34 46.93 -11.96
CA ILE A 488 9.72 45.63 -11.39
C ILE A 488 11.18 45.29 -11.73
N VAL A 489 11.62 45.49 -12.98
CA VAL A 489 12.99 45.24 -13.38
C VAL A 489 13.97 46.14 -12.64
N LEU A 490 13.67 47.44 -12.46
CA LEU A 490 14.48 48.37 -11.68
C LEU A 490 14.57 47.97 -10.19
N ASN A 491 13.47 47.52 -9.59
CA ASN A 491 13.49 47.06 -8.19
C ASN A 491 14.30 45.76 -8.01
N VAL A 492 14.23 44.83 -8.96
CA VAL A 492 15.04 43.62 -8.92
C VAL A 492 16.53 43.93 -9.08
N LEU A 493 16.89 44.85 -9.98
CA LEU A 493 18.27 45.30 -10.15
C LEU A 493 18.80 46.01 -8.90
N LEU A 494 17.96 46.81 -8.25
CA LEU A 494 18.30 47.49 -6.99
C LEU A 494 18.52 46.49 -5.85
N LEU A 495 17.66 45.49 -5.74
CA LEU A 495 17.82 44.39 -4.76
C LEU A 495 19.12 43.60 -5.01
N LEU A 496 19.44 43.28 -6.25
CA LEU A 496 20.68 42.61 -6.60
C LEU A 496 21.92 43.46 -6.25
N ALA A 497 21.86 44.77 -6.50
CA ALA A 497 22.96 45.69 -6.13
C ALA A 497 23.14 45.74 -4.60
N ILE A 498 22.04 45.76 -3.82
CA ILE A 498 22.09 45.72 -2.34
C ILE A 498 22.69 44.40 -1.87
N VAL A 499 22.25 43.27 -2.41
CA VAL A 499 22.81 41.95 -2.04
C VAL A 499 24.28 41.85 -2.38
N CYS A 500 24.69 42.32 -3.56
CA CYS A 500 26.11 42.38 -3.93
C CYS A 500 26.93 43.29 -3.00
N GLY A 501 26.35 44.44 -2.62
CA GLY A 501 26.97 45.36 -1.66
C GLY A 501 27.15 44.72 -0.28
N VAL A 502 26.13 44.03 0.22
CA VAL A 502 26.20 43.31 1.50
C VAL A 502 27.20 42.16 1.46
N VAL A 503 27.21 41.38 0.39
CA VAL A 503 28.18 40.27 0.21
C VAL A 503 29.61 40.83 0.12
N TYR A 504 29.80 41.92 -0.59
CA TYR A 504 31.10 42.59 -0.68
C TYR A 504 31.55 43.14 0.68
N GLY A 505 30.64 43.81 1.41
CA GLY A 505 30.87 44.31 2.76
C GLY A 505 31.23 43.21 3.76
N LEU A 506 30.51 42.06 3.70
CA LEU A 506 30.80 40.89 4.54
C LEU A 506 32.17 40.25 4.19
N ARG A 507 32.52 40.21 2.90
CA ARG A 507 33.84 39.72 2.46
C ARG A 507 34.96 40.66 2.88
N TRP A 508 34.73 41.97 2.82
CA TRP A 508 35.65 42.98 3.30
C TRP A 508 35.88 42.88 4.81
N LYS A 509 34.79 42.78 5.59
CA LYS A 509 34.85 42.61 7.04
C LYS A 509 35.62 41.33 7.43
N ARG A 510 35.37 40.20 6.77
CA ARG A 510 36.12 38.95 7.01
C ARG A 510 37.62 39.09 6.68
N ARG A 511 38.00 39.91 5.68
CA ARG A 511 39.41 40.19 5.38
C ARG A 511 40.06 41.09 6.42
N THR A 512 39.35 42.10 6.93
CA THR A 512 39.84 42.96 8.01
C THR A 512 39.93 42.21 9.34
N ASP A 513 38.96 41.39 9.67
CA ASP A 513 38.98 40.55 10.89
C ASP A 513 40.12 39.51 10.83
N ALA A 514 40.38 38.89 9.67
CA ALA A 514 41.51 37.97 9.47
C ALA A 514 42.86 38.71 9.58
N TYR A 515 42.93 39.98 9.16
CA TYR A 515 44.14 40.79 9.30
C TYR A 515 44.41 41.20 10.76
N LEU A 516 43.35 41.43 11.55
CA LEU A 516 43.44 41.70 12.98
C LEU A 516 43.77 40.45 13.80
N TYR A 517 43.30 39.27 13.39
CA TYR A 517 43.56 38.01 14.08
C TYR A 517 45.02 37.54 13.93
N ASN A 518 45.64 37.80 12.77
CA ASN A 518 47.04 37.44 12.52
C ASN A 518 48.09 38.41 13.16
N ASN A 519 47.66 39.50 13.78
CA ASN A 519 48.54 40.45 14.44
C ASN A 519 48.40 40.50 15.98
N VAL A 520 47.68 39.57 16.59
CA VAL A 520 47.49 39.52 18.06
C VAL A 520 48.25 38.37 18.74
N ASP A 521 48.93 37.52 18.01
CA ASP A 521 49.64 36.34 18.57
C ASP A 521 51.16 36.51 18.70
N GLU A 522 51.64 37.68 19.17
CA GLU A 522 52.98 37.79 19.73
C GLU A 522 53.05 38.79 20.88
N THR A 523 52.41 38.50 22.02
CA THR A 523 52.90 38.95 23.34
C THR A 523 52.05 38.37 24.46
N SER A 524 52.74 37.73 25.37
CA SER A 524 52.37 37.33 26.74
C SER A 524 51.83 35.93 26.97
N ILE A 525 52.76 35.00 27.03
CA ILE A 525 52.70 33.90 28.01
C ILE A 525 53.55 34.34 29.21
N THR A 526 52.92 34.57 30.37
CA THR A 526 53.54 34.24 31.67
C THR A 526 52.48 34.28 32.78
N SER A 527 52.42 33.15 33.51
CA SER A 527 52.01 32.97 34.91
C SER A 527 50.52 33.29 35.26
N THR A 528 49.77 32.48 35.96
CA THR A 528 50.06 31.76 37.21
C THR A 528 48.95 30.74 37.48
N MET A 529 49.37 29.61 38.07
CA MET A 529 48.48 28.66 38.78
C MET A 529 47.64 29.36 39.89
N PHE A 530 46.40 28.99 40.00
CA PHE A 530 45.83 28.35 41.19
C PHE A 530 44.52 27.73 40.79
#